data_ac2695cef7f3fb20b1f5ace74276af1e
#
_entry.id   ac2695cef7f3fb20b1f5ace74276af1e
#
_cell.length_a   1.000
_cell.length_b   1.000
_cell.length_c   1.000
_cell.angle_alpha   90.00
_cell.angle_beta   90.00
_cell.angle_gamma   90.00
#
_symmetry.space_group_name_H-M   'P 1'
#
loop_
_entity.id
_entity.type
_entity.pdbx_description
1 polymer ?
#
loop_
_entity_poly.entity_id
_entity_poly.type
_entity_poly.pdbx_seq_one_letter_code
_entity_poly.pdbx_strand_id
1 'polypeptide(L)'
;IQTMNIQQDRFLSGENKDLLVDSYLKWRISDFSTYYLATGGGNTMQAETLLRRKFSDRLRSDIGRMSVNQIITDPRGRLTIDVRNALNEGTPSRDKSDADDAIAIAAKKVAEETKGKAPAINMNSMAALGIEVIDVRIKQINLPMEVSEAIYQRMRAEREAVARRHRSQGQEEAVKIRAAADKTVTETLAESERESLRIRGEGDAQATKLFA
;
A
#
# COMPACT_ATOMS: atom_id res chain seq x y z
N ILE A 1 9.13 -28.69 -6.39
CA ILE A 1 9.12 -27.23 -6.21
C ILE A 1 10.37 -26.68 -6.86
N GLN A 2 10.19 -25.73 -7.77
CA GLN A 2 11.29 -25.04 -8.45
C GLN A 2 11.32 -23.58 -7.97
N THR A 3 12.52 -23.02 -7.94
CA THR A 3 12.73 -21.61 -7.57
C THR A 3 13.25 -20.87 -8.79
N MET A 4 12.52 -19.84 -9.23
CA MET A 4 12.92 -18.98 -10.31
C MET A 4 13.37 -17.64 -9.73
N ASN A 5 14.63 -17.28 -9.96
CA ASN A 5 15.16 -15.97 -9.63
C ASN A 5 14.87 -15.00 -10.79
N ILE A 6 14.24 -13.88 -10.47
CA ILE A 6 14.01 -12.81 -11.42
C ILE A 6 15.02 -11.73 -11.12
N GLN A 7 15.89 -11.47 -12.12
CA GLN A 7 16.89 -10.42 -12.01
C GLN A 7 16.22 -9.06 -11.83
N GLN A 8 16.98 -8.13 -11.29
CA GLN A 8 16.55 -6.78 -11.04
C GLN A 8 15.94 -6.15 -12.31
N ASP A 9 14.67 -5.77 -12.21
CA ASP A 9 13.91 -5.13 -13.28
C ASP A 9 13.40 -3.76 -12.82
N ARG A 10 13.17 -2.86 -13.78
CA ARG A 10 12.75 -1.49 -13.54
C ARG A 10 11.24 -1.38 -13.60
N PHE A 11 10.65 -0.84 -12.54
CA PHE A 11 9.22 -0.59 -12.42
C PHE A 11 8.94 0.87 -12.10
N LEU A 12 7.89 1.42 -12.69
CA LEU A 12 7.44 2.78 -12.42
C LEU A 12 6.34 2.74 -11.35
N SER A 13 6.52 3.50 -10.27
CA SER A 13 5.50 3.65 -9.22
C SER A 13 4.38 4.60 -9.66
N GLY A 14 3.23 4.59 -8.93
CA GLY A 14 2.13 5.51 -9.17
C GLY A 14 2.49 7.00 -9.04
N GLU A 15 3.65 7.29 -8.45
CA GLU A 15 4.22 8.64 -8.35
C GLU A 15 5.24 8.97 -9.46
N ASN A 16 5.29 8.18 -10.53
CA ASN A 16 6.28 8.29 -11.61
C ASN A 16 7.74 8.22 -11.14
N LYS A 17 8.02 7.38 -10.13
CA LYS A 17 9.37 7.13 -9.65
C LYS A 17 9.82 5.75 -10.07
N ASP A 18 11.01 5.66 -10.64
CA ASP A 18 11.63 4.40 -11.01
C ASP A 18 12.06 3.62 -9.76
N LEU A 19 11.72 2.35 -9.74
CA LEU A 19 12.11 1.39 -8.71
C LEU A 19 12.82 0.22 -9.38
N LEU A 20 13.92 -0.21 -8.79
CA LEU A 20 14.63 -1.42 -9.16
C LEU A 20 14.22 -2.53 -8.17
N VAL A 21 13.50 -3.53 -8.67
CA VAL A 21 12.97 -4.62 -7.84
C VAL A 21 13.66 -5.91 -8.18
N ASP A 22 14.26 -6.54 -7.19
CA ASP A 22 14.80 -7.91 -7.25
C ASP A 22 13.83 -8.84 -6.53
N SER A 23 13.45 -9.94 -7.17
CA SER A 23 12.44 -10.84 -6.67
C SER A 23 12.74 -12.31 -7.00
N TYR A 24 12.06 -13.21 -6.30
CA TYR A 24 12.02 -14.60 -6.67
C TYR A 24 10.61 -15.17 -6.47
N LEU A 25 10.32 -16.22 -7.19
CA LEU A 25 9.11 -16.98 -7.00
C LEU A 25 9.41 -18.48 -6.91
N LYS A 26 8.55 -19.17 -6.15
CA LYS A 26 8.55 -20.64 -6.07
C LYS A 26 7.30 -21.17 -6.72
N TRP A 27 7.47 -22.16 -7.57
CA TRP A 27 6.37 -22.75 -8.30
C TRP A 27 6.50 -24.27 -8.35
N ARG A 28 5.40 -24.92 -8.64
CA ARG A 28 5.35 -26.38 -8.87
C ARG A 28 4.43 -26.71 -10.03
N ILE A 29 4.61 -27.87 -10.60
CA ILE A 29 3.66 -28.44 -11.53
C ILE A 29 2.51 -29.03 -10.70
N SER A 30 1.29 -28.55 -10.95
CA SER A 30 0.07 -29.03 -10.29
C SER A 30 -0.57 -30.15 -11.09
N ASP A 31 -0.60 -30.02 -12.42
CA ASP A 31 -1.08 -31.05 -13.35
C ASP A 31 -0.05 -31.27 -14.46
N PHE A 32 0.54 -32.45 -14.46
CA PHE A 32 1.59 -32.80 -15.41
C PHE A 32 1.05 -32.93 -16.84
N SER A 33 -0.16 -33.44 -17.02
CA SER A 33 -0.76 -33.61 -18.33
C SER A 33 -0.96 -32.28 -19.03
N THR A 34 -1.60 -31.34 -18.33
CA THR A 34 -1.84 -29.98 -18.81
C THR A 34 -0.53 -29.23 -19.03
N TYR A 35 0.44 -29.39 -18.13
CA TYR A 35 1.76 -28.78 -18.25
C TYR A 35 2.52 -29.28 -19.50
N TYR A 36 2.51 -30.56 -19.74
CA TYR A 36 3.19 -31.19 -20.90
C TYR A 36 2.65 -30.64 -22.22
N LEU A 37 1.33 -30.57 -22.35
CA LEU A 37 0.65 -30.03 -23.53
C LEU A 37 0.90 -28.51 -23.72
N ALA A 38 0.79 -27.76 -22.66
CA ALA A 38 0.95 -26.31 -22.70
C ALA A 38 2.39 -25.86 -23.02
N THR A 39 3.39 -26.65 -22.60
CA THR A 39 4.82 -26.33 -22.77
C THR A 39 5.48 -27.05 -23.93
N GLY A 40 4.69 -27.71 -24.79
CA GLY A 40 5.21 -28.41 -25.97
C GLY A 40 6.20 -29.53 -25.66
N GLY A 41 5.84 -30.39 -24.70
CA GLY A 41 6.67 -31.56 -24.31
C GLY A 41 7.37 -31.41 -22.97
N GLY A 42 6.87 -30.54 -22.07
CA GLY A 42 7.43 -30.37 -20.72
C GLY A 42 8.65 -29.46 -20.65
N ASN A 43 8.80 -28.53 -21.59
CA ASN A 43 9.94 -27.62 -21.64
C ASN A 43 9.86 -26.57 -20.50
N THR A 44 10.70 -26.75 -19.47
CA THR A 44 10.77 -25.89 -18.30
C THR A 44 11.14 -24.44 -18.66
N MET A 45 12.02 -24.22 -19.63
CA MET A 45 12.46 -22.89 -20.03
C MET A 45 11.31 -22.08 -20.64
N GLN A 46 10.43 -22.74 -21.40
CA GLN A 46 9.24 -22.11 -21.96
C GLN A 46 8.25 -21.75 -20.86
N ALA A 47 8.03 -22.64 -19.89
CA ALA A 47 7.20 -22.37 -18.72
C ALA A 47 7.71 -21.20 -17.90
N GLU A 48 9.00 -21.15 -17.60
CA GLU A 48 9.63 -20.05 -16.87
C GLU A 48 9.55 -18.72 -17.62
N THR A 49 9.67 -18.74 -18.95
CA THR A 49 9.54 -17.51 -19.77
C THR A 49 8.12 -16.94 -19.68
N LEU A 50 7.10 -17.78 -19.80
CA LEU A 50 5.70 -17.37 -19.67
C LEU A 50 5.41 -16.85 -18.24
N LEU A 51 5.87 -17.59 -17.24
CA LEU A 51 5.70 -17.22 -15.83
C LEU A 51 6.39 -15.91 -15.49
N ARG A 52 7.62 -15.69 -15.98
CA ARG A 52 8.36 -14.44 -15.79
C ARG A 52 7.61 -13.26 -16.41
N ARG A 53 7.15 -13.40 -17.65
CA ARG A 53 6.41 -12.34 -18.35
C ARG A 53 5.15 -11.97 -17.58
N LYS A 54 4.34 -12.96 -17.21
CA LYS A 54 3.10 -12.73 -16.47
C LYS A 54 3.33 -12.11 -15.09
N PHE A 55 4.39 -12.56 -14.40
CA PHE A 55 4.80 -11.99 -13.13
C PHE A 55 5.21 -10.51 -13.27
N SER A 56 6.07 -10.19 -14.26
CA SER A 56 6.52 -8.81 -14.47
C SER A 56 5.37 -7.89 -14.85
N ASP A 57 4.43 -8.34 -15.70
CA ASP A 57 3.25 -7.57 -16.07
C ASP A 57 2.34 -7.30 -14.86
N ARG A 58 2.10 -8.33 -14.06
CA ARG A 58 1.29 -8.18 -12.85
C ARG A 58 1.95 -7.25 -11.83
N LEU A 59 3.23 -7.46 -11.57
CA LEU A 59 3.99 -6.62 -10.64
C LEU A 59 4.03 -5.15 -11.11
N ARG A 60 4.17 -4.93 -12.42
CA ARG A 60 4.12 -3.58 -13.01
C ARG A 60 2.77 -2.90 -12.80
N SER A 61 1.68 -3.63 -13.00
CA SER A 61 0.33 -3.12 -12.75
C SER A 61 0.10 -2.75 -11.29
N ASP A 62 0.54 -3.58 -10.36
CA ASP A 62 0.32 -3.36 -8.93
C ASP A 62 1.24 -2.25 -8.39
N ILE A 63 2.52 -2.24 -8.74
CA ILE A 63 3.47 -1.18 -8.37
C ILE A 63 3.04 0.17 -8.97
N GLY A 64 2.55 0.19 -10.21
CA GLY A 64 2.07 1.40 -10.87
C GLY A 64 0.88 2.08 -10.21
N ARG A 65 0.18 1.39 -9.31
CA ARG A 65 -0.94 1.94 -8.52
C ARG A 65 -0.55 2.39 -7.12
N MET A 66 0.64 2.04 -6.66
CA MET A 66 1.10 2.27 -5.30
C MET A 66 2.11 3.42 -5.24
N SER A 67 2.12 4.16 -4.12
CA SER A 67 3.20 5.10 -3.83
C SER A 67 4.46 4.35 -3.37
N VAL A 68 5.63 4.97 -3.54
CA VAL A 68 6.90 4.39 -3.07
C VAL A 68 6.86 4.07 -1.58
N ASN A 69 6.24 4.95 -0.79
CA ASN A 69 6.11 4.74 0.64
C ASN A 69 5.24 3.52 0.99
N GLN A 70 4.15 3.30 0.27
CA GLN A 70 3.29 2.12 0.45
C GLN A 70 4.02 0.81 0.10
N ILE A 71 4.85 0.83 -0.95
CA ILE A 71 5.61 -0.33 -1.39
C ILE A 71 6.69 -0.71 -0.35
N ILE A 72 7.41 0.30 0.20
CA ILE A 72 8.47 0.09 1.18
C ILE A 72 7.91 -0.28 2.56
N THR A 73 6.76 0.30 2.93
CA THR A 73 6.16 0.12 4.27
C THR A 73 5.16 -1.02 4.30
N ASP A 74 5.03 -1.83 3.24
CA ASP A 74 4.05 -2.93 3.22
C ASP A 74 4.31 -3.94 4.36
N PRO A 75 3.66 -3.80 5.53
CA PRO A 75 4.03 -4.53 6.74
C PRO A 75 3.60 -6.00 6.70
N ARG A 76 2.80 -6.39 5.72
CA ARG A 76 2.19 -7.72 5.61
C ARG A 76 2.49 -8.44 4.31
N GLY A 77 3.30 -7.85 3.42
CA GLY A 77 3.57 -8.43 2.11
C GLY A 77 2.31 -8.61 1.26
N ARG A 78 1.34 -7.69 1.37
CA ARG A 78 0.08 -7.74 0.61
C ARG A 78 0.35 -7.78 -0.88
N LEU A 79 1.28 -6.96 -1.35
CA LEU A 79 1.67 -6.94 -2.75
C LEU A 79 2.07 -8.33 -3.25
N THR A 80 2.89 -9.07 -2.50
CA THR A 80 3.34 -10.40 -2.89
C THR A 80 2.23 -11.45 -2.84
N ILE A 81 1.31 -11.32 -1.88
CA ILE A 81 0.13 -12.19 -1.76
C ILE A 81 -0.84 -11.94 -2.90
N ASP A 82 -1.12 -10.67 -3.22
CA ASP A 82 -2.03 -10.28 -4.30
C ASP A 82 -1.49 -10.71 -5.66
N VAL A 83 -0.19 -10.52 -5.91
CA VAL A 83 0.48 -11.00 -7.13
C VAL A 83 0.41 -12.53 -7.23
N ARG A 84 0.68 -13.27 -6.15
CA ARG A 84 0.58 -14.73 -6.14
C ARG A 84 -0.85 -15.21 -6.47
N ASN A 85 -1.85 -14.64 -5.80
CA ASN A 85 -3.26 -15.01 -6.02
C ASN A 85 -3.69 -14.68 -7.46
N ALA A 86 -3.32 -13.51 -7.96
CA ALA A 86 -3.64 -13.10 -9.31
C ALA A 86 -2.96 -13.98 -10.39
N LEU A 87 -1.76 -14.50 -10.13
CA LEU A 87 -1.11 -15.47 -11.01
C LEU A 87 -1.85 -16.81 -11.03
N ASN A 88 -2.26 -17.31 -9.87
CA ASN A 88 -2.95 -18.60 -9.78
C ASN A 88 -4.39 -18.55 -10.28
N GLU A 89 -5.15 -17.51 -9.92
CA GLU A 89 -6.57 -17.39 -10.25
C GLU A 89 -6.81 -16.75 -11.63
N GLY A 90 -5.83 -16.00 -12.13
CA GLY A 90 -5.98 -15.14 -13.31
C GLY A 90 -6.84 -13.93 -13.00
N THR A 91 -6.44 -12.77 -13.46
CA THR A 91 -7.28 -11.58 -13.36
C THR A 91 -8.25 -11.53 -14.53
N PRO A 92 -9.52 -11.11 -14.32
CA PRO A 92 -10.34 -10.68 -15.42
C PRO A 92 -9.69 -9.42 -16.01
N SER A 93 -8.94 -9.60 -17.11
CA SER A 93 -8.18 -8.50 -17.70
C SER A 93 -9.11 -7.47 -18.31
N ARG A 94 -9.07 -6.25 -17.75
CA ARG A 94 -9.53 -5.05 -18.46
C ARG A 94 -8.54 -4.60 -19.53
N ASP A 95 -7.25 -4.93 -19.35
CA ASP A 95 -6.17 -4.64 -20.30
C ASP A 95 -5.52 -5.97 -20.70
N LYS A 96 -5.67 -6.34 -21.98
CA LYS A 96 -4.99 -7.49 -22.56
C LYS A 96 -3.49 -7.17 -22.66
N SER A 97 -2.66 -7.97 -21.99
CA SER A 97 -1.21 -7.92 -22.16
C SER A 97 -0.76 -8.99 -23.16
N ASP A 98 0.39 -8.78 -23.80
CA ASP A 98 1.01 -9.79 -24.70
C ASP A 98 1.23 -11.12 -23.99
N ALA A 99 1.40 -11.10 -22.66
CA ALA A 99 1.53 -12.30 -21.85
C ALA A 99 0.19 -13.05 -21.70
N ASP A 100 -0.91 -12.33 -21.58
CA ASP A 100 -2.26 -12.91 -21.52
C ASP A 100 -2.60 -13.62 -22.84
N ASP A 101 -2.24 -13.01 -23.96
CA ASP A 101 -2.44 -13.61 -25.28
C ASP A 101 -1.58 -14.89 -25.47
N ALA A 102 -0.32 -14.88 -25.02
CA ALA A 102 0.57 -16.05 -25.10
C ALA A 102 0.04 -17.21 -24.22
N ILE A 103 -0.45 -16.91 -23.02
CA ILE A 103 -1.04 -17.91 -22.12
C ILE A 103 -2.37 -18.43 -22.68
N ALA A 104 -3.20 -17.55 -23.24
CA ALA A 104 -4.47 -17.95 -23.87
C ALA A 104 -4.26 -18.86 -25.08
N ILE A 105 -3.21 -18.63 -25.90
CA ILE A 105 -2.83 -19.50 -27.02
C ILE A 105 -2.38 -20.86 -26.51
N ALA A 106 -1.53 -20.90 -25.47
CA ALA A 106 -1.08 -22.16 -24.88
C ALA A 106 -2.24 -22.94 -24.26
N ALA A 107 -3.14 -22.27 -23.54
CA ALA A 107 -4.33 -22.88 -22.93
C ALA A 107 -5.34 -23.37 -23.97
N LYS A 108 -5.50 -22.70 -25.12
CA LYS A 108 -6.33 -23.18 -26.24
C LYS A 108 -5.82 -24.48 -26.83
N LYS A 109 -4.50 -24.61 -27.02
CA LYS A 109 -3.90 -25.87 -27.48
C LYS A 109 -4.23 -27.04 -26.55
N VAL A 110 -4.14 -26.80 -25.23
CA VAL A 110 -4.53 -27.79 -24.21
C VAL A 110 -6.02 -28.16 -24.33
N ALA A 111 -6.90 -27.16 -24.51
CA ALA A 111 -8.33 -27.39 -24.61
C ALA A 111 -8.73 -28.16 -25.89
N GLU A 112 -8.06 -27.91 -27.01
CA GLU A 112 -8.28 -28.61 -28.27
C GLU A 112 -7.87 -30.07 -28.19
N GLU A 113 -6.74 -30.39 -27.53
CA GLU A 113 -6.24 -31.75 -27.40
C GLU A 113 -6.98 -32.57 -26.32
N THR A 114 -7.55 -31.93 -25.30
CA THR A 114 -8.19 -32.60 -24.14
C THR A 114 -9.68 -32.90 -24.35
N LYS A 115 -10.27 -32.60 -25.51
CA LYS A 115 -11.69 -32.85 -25.85
C LYS A 115 -12.66 -32.68 -24.70
N GLY A 116 -12.94 -31.44 -24.33
CA GLY A 116 -14.21 -31.08 -23.64
C GLY A 116 -14.29 -31.31 -22.13
N LYS A 117 -13.21 -31.61 -21.43
CA LYS A 117 -13.19 -31.75 -19.97
C LYS A 117 -12.32 -30.67 -19.32
N ALA A 118 -12.52 -29.42 -19.76
CA ALA A 118 -11.87 -28.30 -19.13
C ALA A 118 -12.66 -27.90 -17.88
N PRO A 119 -12.07 -27.89 -16.68
CA PRO A 119 -12.66 -27.19 -15.54
C PRO A 119 -12.82 -25.71 -15.90
N ALA A 120 -13.73 -25.00 -15.24
CA ALA A 120 -13.93 -23.56 -15.41
C ALA A 120 -12.73 -22.74 -14.87
N ILE A 121 -11.54 -23.02 -15.39
CA ILE A 121 -10.28 -22.37 -15.06
C ILE A 121 -10.15 -21.17 -15.99
N ASN A 122 -9.87 -20.02 -15.42
CA ASN A 122 -9.57 -18.79 -16.15
C ASN A 122 -8.39 -19.07 -17.11
N MET A 123 -8.61 -18.91 -18.42
CA MET A 123 -7.57 -19.19 -19.44
C MET A 123 -6.29 -18.32 -19.26
N ASN A 124 -6.40 -17.23 -18.49
CA ASN A 124 -5.28 -16.33 -18.18
C ASN A 124 -4.56 -16.69 -16.87
N SER A 125 -4.95 -17.76 -16.20
CA SER A 125 -4.31 -18.21 -14.96
C SER A 125 -3.15 -19.15 -15.23
N MET A 126 -2.17 -19.20 -14.33
CA MET A 126 -1.10 -20.22 -14.39
C MET A 126 -1.64 -21.63 -14.16
N ALA A 127 -2.76 -21.76 -13.45
CA ALA A 127 -3.46 -23.02 -13.27
C ALA A 127 -3.91 -23.63 -14.61
N ALA A 128 -4.26 -22.82 -15.61
CA ALA A 128 -4.60 -23.26 -16.96
C ALA A 128 -3.41 -23.90 -17.73
N LEU A 129 -2.19 -23.64 -17.27
CA LEU A 129 -0.96 -24.25 -17.79
C LEU A 129 -0.46 -25.43 -16.93
N GLY A 130 -1.24 -25.85 -15.93
CA GLY A 130 -0.83 -26.88 -14.98
C GLY A 130 0.28 -26.45 -14.01
N ILE A 131 0.45 -25.12 -13.83
CA ILE A 131 1.46 -24.52 -12.95
C ILE A 131 0.76 -23.85 -11.77
N GLU A 132 1.31 -24.04 -10.57
CA GLU A 132 0.89 -23.36 -9.36
C GLU A 132 2.05 -22.58 -8.77
N VAL A 133 1.82 -21.30 -8.52
CA VAL A 133 2.77 -20.44 -7.81
C VAL A 133 2.54 -20.55 -6.31
N ILE A 134 3.53 -21.07 -5.60
CA ILE A 134 3.46 -21.36 -4.16
C ILE A 134 3.77 -20.07 -3.36
N ASP A 135 4.85 -19.39 -3.72
CA ASP A 135 5.33 -18.22 -2.97
C ASP A 135 5.96 -17.21 -3.93
N VAL A 136 5.74 -15.95 -3.63
CA VAL A 136 6.33 -14.81 -4.31
C VAL A 136 6.99 -13.92 -3.27
N ARG A 137 8.24 -13.56 -3.48
CA ARG A 137 8.95 -12.66 -2.56
C ARG A 137 9.79 -11.64 -3.29
N ILE A 138 9.73 -10.43 -2.78
CA ILE A 138 10.63 -9.35 -3.15
C ILE A 138 11.84 -9.45 -2.23
N LYS A 139 13.04 -9.56 -2.81
CA LYS A 139 14.30 -9.59 -2.08
C LYS A 139 14.75 -8.20 -1.70
N GLN A 140 14.67 -7.28 -2.66
CA GLN A 140 15.18 -5.93 -2.51
C GLN A 140 14.45 -4.97 -3.44
N ILE A 141 14.20 -3.77 -2.93
CA ILE A 141 13.68 -2.63 -3.71
C ILE A 141 14.69 -1.51 -3.55
N ASN A 142 15.26 -1.08 -4.66
CA ASN A 142 16.22 0.00 -4.72
C ASN A 142 15.68 1.16 -5.54
N LEU A 143 16.11 2.36 -5.20
CA LEU A 143 15.96 3.52 -6.08
C LEU A 143 17.20 3.62 -6.97
N PRO A 144 17.07 3.97 -8.27
CA PRO A 144 18.22 4.29 -9.11
C PRO A 144 19.07 5.37 -8.44
N MET A 145 20.39 5.23 -8.48
CA MET A 145 21.30 6.17 -7.79
C MET A 145 21.15 7.61 -8.28
N GLU A 146 20.80 7.78 -9.54
CA GLU A 146 20.65 9.09 -10.21
C GLU A 146 19.55 9.97 -9.60
N VAL A 147 18.51 9.36 -9.04
CA VAL A 147 17.35 10.08 -8.47
C VAL A 147 17.21 9.92 -6.96
N SER A 148 18.03 9.06 -6.37
CA SER A 148 17.95 8.67 -4.96
C SER A 148 18.08 9.88 -4.03
N GLU A 149 19.10 10.72 -4.22
CA GLU A 149 19.36 11.87 -3.35
C GLU A 149 18.22 12.91 -3.40
N ALA A 150 17.74 13.24 -4.59
CA ALA A 150 16.64 14.19 -4.76
C ALA A 150 15.34 13.67 -4.11
N ILE A 151 15.09 12.38 -4.20
CA ILE A 151 13.92 11.75 -3.56
C ILE A 151 14.06 11.79 -2.04
N TYR A 152 15.23 11.48 -1.47
CA TYR A 152 15.46 11.54 -0.03
C TYR A 152 15.32 12.97 0.51
N GLN A 153 15.85 13.97 -0.17
CA GLN A 153 15.69 15.37 0.20
C GLN A 153 14.22 15.79 0.19
N ARG A 154 13.48 15.40 -0.86
CA ARG A 154 12.05 15.67 -0.93
C ARG A 154 11.28 14.98 0.21
N MET A 155 11.53 13.71 0.48
CA MET A 155 10.88 12.98 1.58
C MET A 155 11.20 13.63 2.95
N ARG A 156 12.43 14.10 3.15
CA ARG A 156 12.81 14.84 4.36
C ARG A 156 12.03 16.13 4.49
N ALA A 157 11.96 16.92 3.41
CA ALA A 157 11.20 18.19 3.39
C ALA A 157 9.70 17.98 3.66
N GLU A 158 9.10 16.95 3.07
CA GLU A 158 7.70 16.58 3.31
C GLU A 158 7.45 16.21 4.78
N ARG A 159 8.33 15.39 5.38
CA ARG A 159 8.24 15.04 6.81
C ARG A 159 8.41 16.23 7.72
N GLU A 160 9.34 17.11 7.41
CA GLU A 160 9.53 18.37 8.17
C GLU A 160 8.30 19.29 8.04
N ALA A 161 7.69 19.37 6.87
CA ALA A 161 6.48 20.16 6.67
C ALA A 161 5.30 19.63 7.52
N VAL A 162 5.12 18.30 7.55
CA VAL A 162 4.11 17.65 8.40
C VAL A 162 4.40 17.91 9.88
N ALA A 163 5.66 17.75 10.30
CA ALA A 163 6.06 18.01 11.69
C ALA A 163 5.86 19.48 12.10
N ARG A 164 6.17 20.44 11.20
CA ARG A 164 5.89 21.88 11.44
C ARG A 164 4.41 22.12 11.59
N ARG A 165 3.58 21.53 10.72
CA ARG A 165 2.11 21.66 10.80
C ARG A 165 1.57 21.17 12.15
N HIS A 166 1.97 19.98 12.58
CA HIS A 166 1.51 19.45 13.87
C HIS A 166 1.99 20.27 15.07
N ARG A 167 3.23 20.78 15.02
CA ARG A 167 3.72 21.68 16.09
C ARG A 167 2.93 22.99 16.13
N SER A 168 2.65 23.58 14.98
CA SER A 168 1.85 24.81 14.89
C SER A 168 0.42 24.59 15.38
N GLN A 169 -0.22 23.50 15.01
CA GLN A 169 -1.54 23.12 15.52
C GLN A 169 -1.53 22.92 17.04
N GLY A 170 -0.52 22.22 17.57
CA GLY A 170 -0.38 22.01 19.00
C GLY A 170 -0.14 23.33 19.76
N GLN A 171 0.62 24.28 19.20
CA GLN A 171 0.80 25.62 19.78
C GLN A 171 -0.50 26.43 19.77
N GLU A 172 -1.23 26.41 18.66
CA GLU A 172 -2.53 27.06 18.54
C GLU A 172 -3.51 26.56 19.62
N GLU A 173 -3.58 25.23 19.76
CA GLU A 173 -4.47 24.61 20.74
C GLU A 173 -4.05 24.91 22.18
N ALA A 174 -2.75 24.90 22.46
CA ALA A 174 -2.22 25.30 23.78
C ALA A 174 -2.53 26.75 24.12
N VAL A 175 -2.45 27.68 23.15
CA VAL A 175 -2.81 29.08 23.35
C VAL A 175 -4.32 29.25 23.61
N LYS A 176 -5.16 28.54 22.86
CA LYS A 176 -6.61 28.53 23.07
C LYS A 176 -6.99 28.03 24.47
N ILE A 177 -6.38 26.95 24.91
CA ILE A 177 -6.64 26.37 26.25
C ILE A 177 -6.22 27.36 27.35
N ARG A 178 -5.02 27.97 27.22
CA ARG A 178 -4.54 28.96 28.18
C ARG A 178 -5.45 30.17 28.21
N ALA A 179 -5.81 30.72 27.06
CA ALA A 179 -6.70 31.89 27.00
C ALA A 179 -8.08 31.58 27.60
N ALA A 180 -8.63 30.41 27.40
CA ALA A 180 -9.88 29.99 28.01
C ALA A 180 -9.76 29.87 29.53
N ALA A 181 -8.66 29.31 30.05
CA ALA A 181 -8.40 29.24 31.48
C ALA A 181 -8.21 30.62 32.08
N ASP A 182 -7.42 31.50 31.49
CA ASP A 182 -7.19 32.86 31.95
C ASP A 182 -8.50 33.69 31.97
N LYS A 183 -9.34 33.49 30.95
CA LYS A 183 -10.67 34.09 30.93
C LYS A 183 -11.51 33.64 32.14
N THR A 184 -11.58 32.36 32.40
CA THR A 184 -12.34 31.79 33.53
C THR A 184 -11.81 32.32 34.86
N VAL A 185 -10.50 32.39 35.05
CA VAL A 185 -9.87 32.97 36.25
C VAL A 185 -10.26 34.42 36.41
N THR A 186 -10.17 35.24 35.35
CA THR A 186 -10.52 36.65 35.39
C THR A 186 -12.00 36.86 35.71
N GLU A 187 -12.88 36.08 35.09
CA GLU A 187 -14.33 36.12 35.39
C GLU A 187 -14.64 35.78 36.85
N THR A 188 -14.03 34.70 37.37
CA THR A 188 -14.24 34.26 38.76
C THR A 188 -13.74 35.28 39.76
N LEU A 189 -12.57 35.89 39.52
CA LEU A 189 -12.04 36.95 40.38
C LEU A 189 -12.93 38.18 40.36
N ALA A 190 -13.35 38.65 39.19
CA ALA A 190 -14.23 39.80 39.05
C ALA A 190 -15.60 39.57 39.73
N GLU A 191 -16.16 38.37 39.63
CA GLU A 191 -17.41 38.03 40.29
C GLU A 191 -17.26 37.96 41.81
N SER A 192 -16.16 37.40 42.32
CA SER A 192 -15.85 37.36 43.75
C SER A 192 -15.64 38.76 44.31
N GLU A 193 -14.98 39.66 43.59
CA GLU A 193 -14.76 41.04 43.98
C GLU A 193 -16.08 41.84 44.00
N ARG A 194 -16.92 41.68 42.98
CA ARG A 194 -18.27 42.24 42.94
C ARG A 194 -19.10 41.80 44.12
N GLU A 195 -19.10 40.51 44.46
CA GLU A 195 -19.88 39.98 45.57
C GLU A 195 -19.33 40.47 46.92
N SER A 196 -18.02 40.59 47.09
CA SER A 196 -17.37 41.15 48.27
C SER A 196 -17.79 42.63 48.49
N LEU A 197 -17.77 43.43 47.43
CA LEU A 197 -18.20 44.84 47.49
C LEU A 197 -19.70 44.94 47.81
N ARG A 198 -20.55 44.07 47.27
CA ARG A 198 -21.99 44.05 47.58
C ARG A 198 -22.23 43.75 49.03
N ILE A 199 -21.62 42.75 49.61
CA ILE A 199 -21.76 42.35 51.02
C ILE A 199 -21.26 43.45 51.93
N ARG A 200 -20.13 44.09 51.63
CA ARG A 200 -19.62 45.24 52.42
C ARG A 200 -20.57 46.39 52.36
N GLY A 201 -21.08 46.76 51.20
CA GLY A 201 -22.04 47.89 51.04
C GLY A 201 -23.37 47.59 51.75
N GLU A 202 -23.85 46.37 51.76
CA GLU A 202 -25.05 46.00 52.54
C GLU A 202 -24.79 46.11 54.05
N GLY A 203 -23.63 45.68 54.53
CA GLY A 203 -23.19 45.76 55.92
C GLY A 203 -23.10 47.22 56.37
N ASP A 204 -22.46 48.06 55.59
CA ASP A 204 -22.33 49.54 55.87
C ASP A 204 -23.70 50.24 55.91
N ALA A 205 -24.60 49.89 54.95
CA ALA A 205 -25.97 50.40 54.93
C ALA A 205 -26.77 49.96 56.14
N GLN A 206 -26.61 48.73 56.63
CA GLN A 206 -27.27 48.27 57.83
C GLN A 206 -26.69 48.95 59.08
N ALA A 207 -25.38 49.10 59.18
CA ALA A 207 -24.74 49.80 60.27
C ALA A 207 -25.22 51.25 60.37
N THR A 208 -25.24 51.97 59.24
CA THR A 208 -25.73 53.39 59.20
C THR A 208 -27.17 53.47 59.63
N LYS A 209 -28.05 52.54 59.33
CA LYS A 209 -29.44 52.48 59.78
C LYS A 209 -29.59 52.27 61.27
N LEU A 210 -28.66 51.55 61.90
CA LEU A 210 -28.68 51.26 63.31
C LEU A 210 -28.11 52.40 64.20
N PHE A 211 -27.21 53.22 63.63
CA PHE A 211 -26.51 54.25 64.33
C PHE A 211 -27.01 55.69 63.97
N ALA A 212 -27.94 55.82 63.03
CA ALA A 212 -28.65 57.09 62.73
C ALA A 212 -29.95 57.19 63.54
#